data_c7b681e42d0e511d8936401a3b8f89bd
#
_entry.id   c7b681e42d0e511d8936401a3b8f89bd
#
_cell.length_a   1.000
_cell.length_b   1.000
_cell.length_c   1.000
_cell.angle_alpha   90.00
_cell.angle_beta   90.00
_cell.angle_gamma   90.00
#
_symmetry.space_group_name_H-M   'P 1'
#
loop_
_entity.id
_entity.type
_entity.pdbx_description
1 polymer ?
#
loop_
_entity_poly.entity_id
_entity_poly.type
_entity_poly.pdbx_seq_one_letter_code
_entity_poly.pdbx_strand_id
1 'polypeptide(L)'
;MPIRTPHFPDLLFDAARRLRGWEGALMALLEAHGYAELHPSLVLREPMDEDTLRFFDGHELVALRWDFTVALARMLAGRFQEPPPRISYAGAVFRRAQNPWEPVERFEVGCERIQADRDGCNAADVEQARLMLALPAALGLRGGILQLGHAALLRRPMEQEDLPRPLQDRLVRALSRRSPHRAAEALEGHPAATTLLAHAEALLDQLDGSGGLRAVASSPYAGLLEGDLEHLHRAIQVLEPLMPEGLTLRVDPADVTGIRFYTGPTLRLWAPGAQQELAAGGRYDRLYPELGQPWFAAGFCVRLSRLLDLAGTRPELFEREP
;
A
#
# COMPACT_ATOMS: atom_id res chain seq x y z
N MET A 1 20.43 10.04 29.32
CA MET A 1 19.27 9.85 28.44
C MET A 1 19.63 10.46 27.11
N PRO A 2 19.65 9.72 25.99
CA PRO A 2 19.80 10.35 24.69
C PRO A 2 18.57 11.23 24.48
N ILE A 3 18.76 12.47 24.05
CA ILE A 3 17.72 13.37 23.61
C ILE A 3 17.17 12.73 22.32
N ARG A 4 16.11 11.91 22.45
CA ARG A 4 15.36 11.48 21.28
C ARG A 4 14.68 12.74 20.76
N THR A 5 15.15 13.25 19.64
CA THR A 5 14.33 14.11 18.79
C THR A 5 13.22 13.19 18.25
N PRO A 6 11.96 13.34 18.67
CA PRO A 6 10.92 12.35 18.40
C PRO A 6 10.67 12.14 16.90
N HIS A 7 11.10 13.06 16.05
CA HIS A 7 10.85 13.06 14.62
C HIS A 7 12.01 12.56 13.74
N PHE A 8 13.24 12.53 14.29
CA PHE A 8 14.46 12.11 13.57
C PHE A 8 15.24 11.13 14.46
N PRO A 9 14.87 9.84 14.45
CA PRO A 9 15.46 8.86 15.34
C PRO A 9 16.90 8.53 14.91
N ASP A 10 17.86 8.73 15.81
CA ASP A 10 19.18 8.15 15.66
C ASP A 10 19.09 6.63 15.87
N LEU A 11 19.51 5.87 14.88
CA LEU A 11 19.61 4.42 14.98
C LEU A 11 21.02 4.02 15.44
N LEU A 12 21.10 3.37 16.59
CA LEU A 12 22.38 2.99 17.20
C LEU A 12 22.52 1.45 17.24
N PHE A 13 23.75 0.99 17.04
CA PHE A 13 24.18 -0.40 17.25
C PHE A 13 23.24 -1.45 16.61
N ASP A 14 22.50 -2.20 17.40
CA ASP A 14 21.64 -3.29 16.92
C ASP A 14 20.48 -2.82 16.04
N ALA A 15 19.91 -1.65 16.34
CA ALA A 15 18.87 -1.08 15.47
C ALA A 15 19.41 -0.74 14.07
N ALA A 16 20.60 -0.14 14.01
CA ALA A 16 21.26 0.17 12.74
C ALA A 16 21.66 -1.10 11.99
N ARG A 17 22.17 -2.12 12.70
CA ARG A 17 22.52 -3.42 12.12
C ARG A 17 21.28 -4.13 11.56
N ARG A 18 20.17 -4.17 12.30
CA ARG A 18 18.91 -4.76 11.85
C ARG A 18 18.35 -4.07 10.63
N LEU A 19 18.32 -2.72 10.63
CA LEU A 19 17.90 -1.96 9.46
C LEU A 19 18.68 -2.38 8.21
N ARG A 20 20.00 -2.41 8.30
CA ARG A 20 20.88 -2.78 7.18
C ARG A 20 20.69 -4.25 6.78
N GLY A 21 20.50 -5.16 7.72
CA GLY A 21 20.24 -6.57 7.48
C GLY A 21 18.94 -6.79 6.72
N TRP A 22 17.84 -6.17 7.16
CA TRP A 22 16.55 -6.26 6.48
C TRP A 22 16.56 -5.60 5.10
N GLU A 23 17.18 -4.44 4.97
CA GLU A 23 17.36 -3.78 3.67
C GLU A 23 18.07 -4.72 2.68
N GLY A 24 19.20 -5.30 3.11
CA GLY A 24 19.96 -6.24 2.27
C GLY A 24 19.17 -7.50 1.92
N ALA A 25 18.46 -8.11 2.89
CA ALA A 25 17.66 -9.31 2.64
C ALA A 25 16.51 -9.07 1.66
N LEU A 26 15.83 -7.92 1.79
CA LEU A 26 14.73 -7.56 0.89
C LEU A 26 15.23 -7.22 -0.52
N MET A 27 16.35 -6.48 -0.63
CA MET A 27 16.93 -6.17 -1.93
C MET A 27 17.41 -7.43 -2.64
N ALA A 28 18.03 -8.38 -1.93
CA ALA A 28 18.42 -9.68 -2.47
C ALA A 28 17.21 -10.52 -2.91
N LEU A 29 16.12 -10.50 -2.15
CA LEU A 29 14.86 -11.14 -2.54
C LEU A 29 14.34 -10.57 -3.87
N LEU A 30 14.29 -9.25 -4.00
CA LEU A 30 13.81 -8.57 -5.20
C LEU A 30 14.71 -8.81 -6.40
N GLU A 31 16.02 -8.75 -6.22
CA GLU A 31 17.02 -9.07 -7.25
C GLU A 31 16.86 -10.51 -7.77
N ALA A 32 16.68 -11.49 -6.89
CA ALA A 32 16.43 -12.89 -7.25
C ALA A 32 15.16 -13.08 -8.11
N HIS A 33 14.21 -12.13 -8.05
CA HIS A 33 13.01 -12.10 -8.87
C HIS A 33 13.13 -11.18 -10.11
N GLY A 34 14.34 -10.73 -10.42
CA GLY A 34 14.65 -9.94 -11.63
C GLY A 34 14.29 -8.46 -11.52
N TYR A 35 14.18 -7.91 -10.30
CA TYR A 35 14.02 -6.48 -10.10
C TYR A 35 15.39 -5.78 -10.14
N ALA A 36 15.49 -4.76 -10.98
CA ALA A 36 16.68 -3.92 -11.07
C ALA A 36 16.59 -2.77 -10.07
N GLU A 37 17.66 -2.56 -9.30
CA GLU A 37 17.71 -1.47 -8.34
C GLU A 37 17.81 -0.12 -9.04
N LEU A 38 16.99 0.83 -8.58
CA LEU A 38 17.07 2.25 -8.91
C LEU A 38 17.27 3.08 -7.63
N HIS A 39 18.11 4.08 -7.74
CA HIS A 39 18.39 5.01 -6.65
C HIS A 39 17.95 6.45 -7.04
N PRO A 40 16.68 6.81 -6.83
CA PRO A 40 16.19 8.15 -7.17
C PRO A 40 16.74 9.19 -6.19
N SER A 41 16.84 10.44 -6.65
CA SER A 41 17.33 11.56 -5.83
C SER A 41 16.52 11.71 -4.54
N LEU A 42 17.22 12.04 -3.45
CA LEU A 42 16.61 12.39 -2.18
C LEU A 42 15.97 13.78 -2.22
N VAL A 43 16.55 14.70 -2.97
CA VAL A 43 16.08 16.08 -3.11
C VAL A 43 15.38 16.23 -4.47
N LEU A 44 14.17 16.76 -4.42
CA LEU A 44 13.31 16.98 -5.58
C LEU A 44 13.07 18.48 -5.78
N ARG A 45 13.09 18.94 -7.04
CA ARG A 45 12.89 20.36 -7.37
C ARG A 45 11.44 20.80 -7.30
N GLU A 46 10.49 19.90 -7.52
CA GLU A 46 9.06 20.21 -7.47
C GLU A 46 8.42 19.60 -6.23
N PRO A 47 8.02 20.41 -5.25
CA PRO A 47 7.25 19.94 -4.11
C PRO A 47 5.83 19.58 -4.56
N MET A 48 5.37 18.38 -4.24
CA MET A 48 4.17 17.79 -4.81
C MET A 48 3.01 17.66 -3.85
N ASP A 49 3.25 17.77 -2.56
CA ASP A 49 2.23 17.52 -1.54
C ASP A 49 2.40 18.50 -0.37
N GLU A 50 1.31 18.81 0.33
CA GLU A 50 1.30 19.69 1.49
C GLU A 50 2.13 19.11 2.65
N ASP A 51 2.22 17.78 2.74
CA ASP A 51 2.97 17.06 3.78
C ASP A 51 4.48 16.96 3.49
N THR A 52 4.96 17.52 2.38
CA THR A 52 6.36 17.47 1.97
C THR A 52 7.22 18.42 2.79
N LEU A 53 8.38 17.96 3.26
CA LEU A 53 9.39 18.83 3.86
C LEU A 53 10.11 19.62 2.78
N ARG A 54 10.02 20.95 2.86
CA ARG A 54 10.54 21.87 1.86
C ARG A 54 11.60 22.78 2.49
N PHE A 55 12.59 23.13 1.67
CA PHE A 55 13.61 24.09 2.06
C PHE A 55 14.13 24.86 0.82
N PHE A 56 14.85 25.94 1.05
CA PHE A 56 15.47 26.67 -0.02
C PHE A 56 16.92 26.22 -0.21
N ASP A 57 17.27 25.87 -1.46
CA ASP A 57 18.64 25.71 -1.92
C ASP A 57 19.01 26.98 -2.72
N GLY A 58 19.66 27.92 -2.08
CA GLY A 58 19.85 29.25 -2.63
C GLY A 58 18.50 29.96 -2.83
N HIS A 59 18.09 30.13 -4.10
CA HIS A 59 16.82 30.76 -4.48
C HIS A 59 15.75 29.76 -4.94
N GLU A 60 16.09 28.49 -5.05
CA GLU A 60 15.20 27.43 -5.49
C GLU A 60 14.49 26.77 -4.30
N LEU A 61 13.16 26.61 -4.40
CA LEU A 61 12.41 25.83 -3.44
C LEU A 61 12.52 24.35 -3.83
N VAL A 62 13.09 23.55 -2.94
CA VAL A 62 13.26 22.11 -3.10
C VAL A 62 12.57 21.35 -1.99
N ALA A 63 12.38 20.05 -2.17
CA ALA A 63 11.74 19.18 -1.20
C ALA A 63 12.53 17.90 -0.97
N LEU A 64 12.45 17.34 0.23
CA LEU A 64 12.89 15.97 0.47
C LEU A 64 11.87 14.99 -0.11
N ARG A 65 12.37 13.90 -0.66
CA ARG A 65 11.55 12.79 -1.19
C ARG A 65 10.61 12.28 -0.10
N TRP A 66 9.30 12.38 -0.36
CA TRP A 66 8.26 11.95 0.57
C TRP A 66 7.69 10.56 0.23
N ASP A 67 7.93 10.11 -1.01
CA ASP A 67 7.46 8.84 -1.54
C ASP A 67 8.38 8.39 -2.69
N PHE A 68 8.62 7.09 -2.79
CA PHE A 68 9.42 6.53 -3.88
C PHE A 68 8.62 6.41 -5.17
N THR A 69 7.38 5.91 -5.10
CA THR A 69 6.58 5.57 -6.28
C THR A 69 6.36 6.78 -7.18
N VAL A 70 5.98 7.92 -6.59
CA VAL A 70 5.75 9.16 -7.36
C VAL A 70 7.06 9.75 -7.88
N ALA A 71 8.13 9.74 -7.07
CA ALA A 71 9.45 10.22 -7.50
C ALA A 71 10.00 9.38 -8.67
N LEU A 72 9.87 8.06 -8.59
CA LEU A 72 10.24 7.12 -9.65
C LEU A 72 9.40 7.32 -10.90
N ALA A 73 8.07 7.40 -10.76
CA ALA A 73 7.17 7.56 -11.90
C ALA A 73 7.53 8.81 -12.73
N ARG A 74 7.79 9.95 -12.08
CA ARG A 74 8.23 11.18 -12.78
C ARG A 74 9.57 11.02 -13.46
N MET A 75 10.54 10.41 -12.77
CA MET A 75 11.85 10.15 -13.34
C MET A 75 11.76 9.24 -14.58
N LEU A 76 10.97 8.17 -14.51
CA LEU A 76 10.82 7.19 -15.57
C LEU A 76 10.03 7.75 -16.75
N ALA A 77 8.91 8.41 -16.50
CA ALA A 77 8.08 9.02 -17.54
C ALA A 77 8.85 10.05 -18.38
N GLY A 78 9.78 10.79 -17.76
CA GLY A 78 10.60 11.79 -18.46
C GLY A 78 11.83 11.23 -19.20
N ARG A 79 12.22 9.97 -18.98
CA ARG A 79 13.47 9.41 -19.49
C ARG A 79 13.32 8.20 -20.39
N PHE A 80 12.22 7.47 -20.31
CA PHE A 80 12.03 6.22 -21.01
C PHE A 80 10.85 6.28 -21.98
N GLN A 81 11.00 5.68 -23.15
CA GLN A 81 9.90 5.48 -24.12
C GLN A 81 9.09 4.22 -23.79
N GLU A 82 9.77 3.19 -23.26
CA GLU A 82 9.16 1.95 -22.80
C GLU A 82 9.43 1.79 -21.30
N PRO A 83 8.48 1.24 -20.52
CA PRO A 83 8.67 1.09 -19.09
C PRO A 83 9.74 0.05 -18.75
N PRO A 84 10.66 0.32 -17.82
CA PRO A 84 11.47 -0.72 -17.22
C PRO A 84 10.53 -1.67 -16.44
N PRO A 85 10.49 -2.98 -16.76
CA PRO A 85 9.39 -3.84 -16.33
C PRO A 85 9.40 -4.14 -14.83
N ARG A 86 10.58 -4.15 -14.18
CA ARG A 86 10.76 -4.46 -12.77
C ARG A 86 11.84 -3.58 -12.17
N ILE A 87 11.48 -2.79 -11.20
CA ILE A 87 12.40 -1.93 -10.46
C ILE A 87 12.23 -2.10 -8.96
N SER A 88 13.32 -1.99 -8.23
CA SER A 88 13.36 -1.99 -6.77
C SER A 88 14.09 -0.76 -6.25
N TYR A 89 13.85 -0.42 -5.01
CA TYR A 89 14.45 0.73 -4.34
C TYR A 89 14.54 0.51 -2.84
N ALA A 90 15.52 1.20 -2.21
CA ALA A 90 15.68 1.26 -0.77
C ALA A 90 16.11 2.67 -0.34
N GLY A 91 15.76 3.07 0.88
CA GLY A 91 16.26 4.29 1.49
C GLY A 91 15.24 5.07 2.32
N ALA A 92 15.56 6.34 2.60
CA ALA A 92 14.74 7.21 3.41
C ALA A 92 13.69 7.97 2.57
N VAL A 93 12.51 8.15 3.18
CA VAL A 93 11.48 9.11 2.77
C VAL A 93 11.15 10.03 3.95
N PHE A 94 10.67 11.24 3.66
CA PHE A 94 10.43 12.26 4.67
C PHE A 94 9.00 12.75 4.56
N ARG A 95 8.20 12.48 5.59
CA ARG A 95 6.79 12.92 5.68
C ARG A 95 6.58 13.69 6.97
N ARG A 96 5.82 14.79 6.92
CA ARG A 96 5.44 15.49 8.14
C ARG A 96 4.78 14.52 9.11
N ALA A 97 5.18 14.57 10.36
CA ALA A 97 4.54 13.77 11.40
C ALA A 97 3.13 14.31 11.66
N GLN A 98 2.15 13.42 11.64
CA GLN A 98 0.76 13.75 11.96
C GLN A 98 0.48 13.68 13.46
N ASN A 99 1.42 13.10 14.21
CA ASN A 99 1.38 13.03 15.67
C ASN A 99 2.81 13.06 16.25
N PRO A 100 2.97 13.38 17.57
CA PRO A 100 4.29 13.56 18.19
C PRO A 100 5.20 12.33 18.20
N TRP A 101 4.65 11.14 17.98
CA TRP A 101 5.37 9.87 18.06
C TRP A 101 5.77 9.32 16.69
N GLU A 102 5.29 9.93 15.63
CA GLU A 102 5.54 9.46 14.27
C GLU A 102 6.86 10.04 13.76
N PRO A 103 7.80 9.18 13.29
CA PRO A 103 9.05 9.67 12.72
C PRO A 103 8.79 10.42 11.40
N VAL A 104 9.50 11.51 11.20
CA VAL A 104 9.52 12.26 9.94
C VAL A 104 10.37 11.53 8.91
N GLU A 105 11.54 11.06 9.30
CA GLU A 105 12.40 10.20 8.50
C GLU A 105 11.96 8.75 8.66
N ARG A 106 11.69 8.08 7.54
CA ARG A 106 11.22 6.70 7.49
C ARG A 106 12.04 5.92 6.47
N PHE A 107 12.43 4.71 6.83
CA PHE A 107 13.16 3.82 5.92
C PHE A 107 12.18 2.84 5.26
N GLU A 108 12.28 2.76 3.94
CA GLU A 108 11.40 1.92 3.13
C GLU A 108 12.24 1.14 2.09
N VAL A 109 11.80 -0.09 1.81
CA VAL A 109 12.23 -0.89 0.66
C VAL A 109 10.99 -1.25 -0.14
N GLY A 110 11.03 -1.12 -1.45
CA GLY A 110 9.89 -1.46 -2.27
C GLY A 110 10.26 -1.83 -3.69
N CYS A 111 9.24 -2.21 -4.44
CA CYS A 111 9.37 -2.55 -5.85
C CYS A 111 8.13 -2.13 -6.65
N GLU A 112 8.35 -1.92 -7.95
CA GLU A 112 7.32 -1.57 -8.91
C GLU A 112 7.40 -2.49 -10.13
N ARG A 113 6.27 -3.05 -10.51
CA ARG A 113 6.06 -3.80 -11.75
C ARG A 113 5.31 -2.90 -12.71
N ILE A 114 5.98 -2.45 -13.77
CA ILE A 114 5.45 -1.49 -14.73
C ILE A 114 5.25 -2.19 -16.07
N GLN A 115 4.18 -1.87 -16.79
CA GLN A 115 3.77 -2.53 -18.02
C GLN A 115 3.19 -1.54 -19.03
N ALA A 116 3.43 -1.79 -20.32
CA ALA A 116 2.88 -0.99 -21.42
C ALA A 116 1.44 -1.41 -21.80
N ASP A 117 1.02 -2.63 -21.45
CA ASP A 117 -0.29 -3.18 -21.80
C ASP A 117 -1.06 -3.70 -20.58
N ARG A 118 -2.36 -3.91 -20.75
CA ARG A 118 -3.25 -4.43 -19.70
C ARG A 118 -3.21 -5.94 -19.54
N ASP A 119 -2.79 -6.68 -20.54
CA ASP A 119 -2.90 -8.14 -20.56
C ASP A 119 -2.04 -8.78 -19.48
N GLY A 120 -0.89 -8.17 -19.18
CA GLY A 120 0.00 -8.60 -18.10
C GLY A 120 -0.43 -8.17 -16.69
N CYS A 121 -1.46 -7.33 -16.54
CA CYS A 121 -1.80 -6.73 -15.25
C CYS A 121 -2.14 -7.75 -14.16
N ASN A 122 -2.94 -8.78 -14.49
CA ASN A 122 -3.29 -9.82 -13.52
C ASN A 122 -2.07 -10.64 -13.06
N ALA A 123 -1.11 -10.89 -13.97
CA ALA A 123 0.13 -11.56 -13.64
C ALA A 123 1.00 -10.70 -12.70
N ALA A 124 1.02 -9.37 -12.91
CA ALA A 124 1.74 -8.45 -12.05
C ALA A 124 1.16 -8.43 -10.63
N ASP A 125 -0.17 -8.42 -10.45
CA ASP A 125 -0.79 -8.45 -9.14
C ASP A 125 -0.47 -9.73 -8.37
N VAL A 126 -0.52 -10.88 -9.06
CA VAL A 126 -0.14 -12.17 -8.48
C VAL A 126 1.36 -12.20 -8.14
N GLU A 127 2.21 -11.63 -8.98
CA GLU A 127 3.66 -11.51 -8.71
C GLU A 127 3.91 -10.69 -7.43
N GLN A 128 3.27 -9.52 -7.30
CA GLN A 128 3.40 -8.68 -6.09
C GLN A 128 2.91 -9.42 -4.83
N ALA A 129 1.78 -10.12 -4.93
CA ALA A 129 1.25 -10.88 -3.81
C ALA A 129 2.19 -12.04 -3.40
N ARG A 130 2.76 -12.77 -4.36
CA ARG A 130 3.74 -13.84 -4.08
C ARG A 130 5.01 -13.31 -3.43
N LEU A 131 5.51 -12.16 -3.87
CA LEU A 131 6.66 -11.51 -3.22
C LEU A 131 6.33 -11.15 -1.77
N MET A 132 5.12 -10.63 -1.50
CA MET A 132 4.70 -10.33 -0.13
C MET A 132 4.57 -11.58 0.76
N LEU A 133 4.26 -12.76 0.20
CA LEU A 133 4.29 -14.04 0.94
C LEU A 133 5.71 -14.42 1.39
N ALA A 134 6.75 -14.00 0.67
CA ALA A 134 8.13 -14.28 1.02
C ALA A 134 8.72 -13.31 2.07
N LEU A 135 8.07 -12.16 2.30
CA LEU A 135 8.58 -11.14 3.23
C LEU A 135 8.78 -11.65 4.66
N PRO A 136 7.86 -12.41 5.29
CA PRO A 136 8.07 -12.90 6.65
C PRO A 136 9.36 -13.70 6.79
N ALA A 137 9.64 -14.61 5.86
CA ALA A 137 10.87 -15.39 5.88
C ALA A 137 12.12 -14.52 5.67
N ALA A 138 12.09 -13.59 4.71
CA ALA A 138 13.21 -12.67 4.46
C ALA A 138 13.51 -11.74 5.65
N LEU A 139 12.51 -11.43 6.46
CA LEU A 139 12.61 -10.55 7.62
C LEU A 139 12.83 -11.30 8.95
N GLY A 140 12.82 -12.65 8.93
CA GLY A 140 12.81 -13.47 10.14
C GLY A 140 11.56 -13.24 11.00
N LEU A 141 10.44 -12.82 10.41
CA LEU A 141 9.18 -12.53 11.10
C LEU A 141 8.35 -13.82 11.27
N ARG A 142 7.93 -14.07 12.50
CA ARG A 142 7.09 -15.23 12.84
C ARG A 142 5.61 -14.92 12.70
N GLY A 143 5.01 -15.49 11.67
CA GLY A 143 3.58 -15.37 11.43
C GLY A 143 3.14 -14.00 10.93
N GLY A 144 1.85 -13.86 10.75
CA GLY A 144 1.25 -12.60 10.28
C GLY A 144 -0.06 -12.81 9.52
N ILE A 145 -0.53 -11.72 8.95
CA ILE A 145 -1.73 -11.70 8.10
C ILE A 145 -1.36 -11.00 6.79
N LEU A 146 -1.53 -11.70 5.67
CA LEU A 146 -1.59 -11.07 4.37
C LEU A 146 -3.06 -10.70 4.10
N GLN A 147 -3.35 -9.41 4.09
CA GLN A 147 -4.68 -8.90 3.76
C GLN A 147 -4.74 -8.55 2.28
N LEU A 148 -5.79 -9.03 1.63
CA LEU A 148 -6.12 -8.77 0.24
C LEU A 148 -7.41 -7.95 0.18
N GLY A 149 -7.39 -6.83 -0.51
CA GLY A 149 -8.53 -5.97 -0.78
C GLY A 149 -8.61 -5.61 -2.26
N HIS A 150 -9.55 -4.73 -2.62
CA HIS A 150 -9.67 -4.22 -3.98
C HIS A 150 -10.29 -2.83 -4.00
N ALA A 151 -9.53 -1.82 -4.39
CA ALA A 151 -9.96 -0.43 -4.34
C ALA A 151 -11.18 -0.12 -5.23
N ALA A 152 -11.34 -0.84 -6.35
CA ALA A 152 -12.47 -0.64 -7.26
C ALA A 152 -13.82 -0.99 -6.61
N LEU A 153 -13.86 -1.86 -5.59
CA LEU A 153 -15.12 -2.27 -4.95
C LEU A 153 -15.89 -1.09 -4.34
N LEU A 154 -15.21 -0.07 -3.87
CA LEU A 154 -15.87 1.16 -3.42
C LEU A 154 -15.73 2.29 -4.45
N ARG A 155 -14.58 2.39 -5.13
CA ARG A 155 -14.31 3.51 -6.03
C ARG A 155 -15.29 3.56 -7.21
N ARG A 156 -15.55 2.42 -7.88
CA ARG A 156 -16.45 2.38 -9.05
C ARG A 156 -17.90 2.74 -8.72
N PRO A 157 -18.52 2.23 -7.62
CA PRO A 157 -19.82 2.73 -7.17
C PRO A 157 -19.86 4.24 -6.91
N MET A 158 -18.83 4.79 -6.25
CA MET A 158 -18.78 6.25 -6.02
C MET A 158 -18.66 7.04 -7.33
N GLU A 159 -17.91 6.53 -8.31
CA GLU A 159 -17.76 7.13 -9.64
C GLU A 159 -19.06 7.01 -10.46
N GLN A 160 -19.74 5.86 -10.43
CA GLN A 160 -21.00 5.68 -11.13
C GLN A 160 -22.12 6.62 -10.65
N GLU A 161 -22.13 6.92 -9.36
CA GLU A 161 -23.11 7.81 -8.75
C GLU A 161 -22.67 9.29 -8.73
N ASP A 162 -21.57 9.62 -9.41
CA ASP A 162 -20.97 10.98 -9.41
C ASP A 162 -20.88 11.58 -8.01
N LEU A 163 -20.53 10.75 -7.00
CA LEU A 163 -20.49 11.17 -5.61
C LEU A 163 -19.51 12.33 -5.41
N PRO A 164 -19.94 13.49 -4.88
CA PRO A 164 -19.06 14.64 -4.68
C PRO A 164 -17.87 14.33 -3.76
N ARG A 165 -16.71 14.88 -4.06
CA ARG A 165 -15.46 14.65 -3.33
C ARG A 165 -15.59 14.72 -1.80
N PRO A 166 -16.25 15.74 -1.20
CA PRO A 166 -16.42 15.80 0.24
C PRO A 166 -17.23 14.62 0.82
N LEU A 167 -18.20 14.09 0.05
CA LEU A 167 -18.98 12.92 0.45
C LEU A 167 -18.14 11.65 0.34
N GLN A 168 -17.38 11.49 -0.75
CA GLN A 168 -16.41 10.39 -0.88
C GLN A 168 -15.50 10.32 0.34
N ASP A 169 -14.92 11.46 0.77
CA ASP A 169 -14.00 11.53 1.90
C ASP A 169 -14.68 11.17 3.22
N ARG A 170 -15.94 11.57 3.40
CA ARG A 170 -16.72 11.18 4.59
C ARG A 170 -17.03 9.69 4.58
N LEU A 171 -17.46 9.14 3.43
CA LEU A 171 -17.76 7.72 3.29
C LEU A 171 -16.50 6.85 3.51
N VAL A 172 -15.36 7.20 2.90
CA VAL A 172 -14.08 6.53 3.10
C VAL A 172 -13.67 6.53 4.58
N ARG A 173 -13.81 7.68 5.28
CA ARG A 173 -13.54 7.74 6.72
C ARG A 173 -14.51 6.90 7.56
N ALA A 174 -15.75 6.79 7.16
CA ALA A 174 -16.74 5.94 7.83
C ALA A 174 -16.38 4.45 7.69
N LEU A 175 -16.04 4.02 6.47
CA LEU A 175 -15.63 2.64 6.18
C LEU A 175 -14.30 2.28 6.84
N SER A 176 -13.30 3.16 6.85
CA SER A 176 -12.03 2.94 7.55
C SER A 176 -12.21 2.72 9.05
N ARG A 177 -13.29 3.28 9.62
CA ARG A 177 -13.69 3.11 11.03
C ARG A 177 -14.70 1.99 11.24
N ARG A 178 -15.03 1.25 10.20
CA ARG A 178 -16.02 0.16 10.22
C ARG A 178 -17.37 0.60 10.81
N SER A 179 -17.86 1.78 10.45
CA SER A 179 -19.08 2.39 11.02
C SER A 179 -20.19 2.58 9.97
N PRO A 180 -21.18 1.66 9.90
CA PRO A 180 -22.34 1.81 9.02
C PRO A 180 -23.14 3.10 9.33
N HIS A 181 -23.26 3.46 10.61
CA HIS A 181 -23.97 4.68 11.02
C HIS A 181 -23.32 5.94 10.42
N ARG A 182 -21.99 6.06 10.49
CA ARG A 182 -21.28 7.19 9.87
C ARG A 182 -21.32 7.14 8.34
N ALA A 183 -21.45 5.97 7.74
CA ALA A 183 -21.64 5.85 6.30
C ALA A 183 -23.02 6.41 5.89
N ALA A 184 -24.08 6.12 6.68
CA ALA A 184 -25.39 6.71 6.47
C ALA A 184 -25.38 8.25 6.61
N GLU A 185 -24.77 8.78 7.67
CA GLU A 185 -24.60 10.23 7.86
C GLU A 185 -23.79 10.88 6.71
N ALA A 186 -22.76 10.17 6.19
CA ALA A 186 -21.94 10.68 5.11
C ALA A 186 -22.71 10.84 3.80
N LEU A 187 -23.73 10.02 3.58
CA LEU A 187 -24.53 9.96 2.34
C LEU A 187 -25.85 10.71 2.44
N GLU A 188 -26.17 11.26 3.60
CA GLU A 188 -27.45 11.97 3.85
C GLU A 188 -27.70 13.07 2.78
N GLY A 189 -28.91 13.06 2.21
CA GLY A 189 -29.33 14.00 1.19
C GLY A 189 -28.82 13.69 -0.24
N HIS A 190 -28.00 12.67 -0.45
CA HIS A 190 -27.58 12.28 -1.79
C HIS A 190 -28.65 11.37 -2.46
N PRO A 191 -28.98 11.56 -3.75
CA PRO A 191 -30.00 10.74 -4.44
C PRO A 191 -29.76 9.24 -4.37
N ALA A 192 -28.48 8.81 -4.47
CA ALA A 192 -28.08 7.40 -4.38
C ALA A 192 -27.75 6.93 -2.96
N ALA A 193 -28.14 7.69 -1.90
CA ALA A 193 -27.79 7.37 -0.53
C ALA A 193 -28.15 5.94 -0.12
N THR A 194 -29.38 5.51 -0.40
CA THR A 194 -29.89 4.18 -0.05
C THR A 194 -29.06 3.07 -0.73
N THR A 195 -28.77 3.23 -2.02
CA THR A 195 -28.05 2.24 -2.83
C THR A 195 -26.57 2.15 -2.40
N LEU A 196 -25.93 3.31 -2.20
CA LEU A 196 -24.55 3.37 -1.72
C LEU A 196 -24.41 2.87 -0.28
N LEU A 197 -25.40 3.12 0.59
CA LEU A 197 -25.39 2.61 1.95
C LEU A 197 -25.51 1.09 1.98
N ALA A 198 -26.45 0.51 1.23
CA ALA A 198 -26.61 -0.94 1.14
C ALA A 198 -25.31 -1.62 0.62
N HIS A 199 -24.61 -0.97 -0.30
CA HIS A 199 -23.30 -1.45 -0.77
C HIS A 199 -22.21 -1.29 0.30
N ALA A 200 -22.16 -0.16 1.01
CA ALA A 200 -21.22 0.07 2.10
C ALA A 200 -21.40 -0.95 3.23
N GLU A 201 -22.64 -1.32 3.56
CA GLU A 201 -22.96 -2.38 4.50
C GLU A 201 -22.46 -3.74 4.01
N ALA A 202 -22.67 -4.06 2.72
CA ALA A 202 -22.14 -5.28 2.11
C ALA A 202 -20.61 -5.37 2.15
N LEU A 203 -19.90 -4.25 1.96
CA LEU A 203 -18.44 -4.19 2.13
C LEU A 203 -18.00 -4.45 3.57
N LEU A 204 -18.80 -4.03 4.55
CA LEU A 204 -18.52 -4.19 5.97
C LEU A 204 -19.00 -5.55 6.52
N ASP A 205 -19.85 -6.26 5.78
CA ASP A 205 -20.41 -7.54 6.19
C ASP A 205 -19.34 -8.62 6.07
N GLN A 206 -18.67 -8.85 7.18
CA GLN A 206 -17.71 -9.92 7.44
C GLN A 206 -16.24 -9.73 7.09
N LEU A 207 -15.51 -9.81 8.16
CA LEU A 207 -14.05 -9.82 8.22
C LEU A 207 -13.46 -11.25 8.23
N ASP A 208 -14.26 -12.28 8.07
CA ASP A 208 -13.83 -13.68 8.14
C ASP A 208 -13.89 -14.40 6.78
N GLY A 209 -12.79 -14.40 6.08
CA GLY A 209 -12.56 -15.28 4.93
C GLY A 209 -13.47 -14.99 3.72
N SER A 210 -13.88 -16.04 3.03
CA SER A 210 -14.65 -15.97 1.77
C SER A 210 -16.10 -15.43 1.89
N GLY A 211 -16.61 -15.19 3.11
CA GLY A 211 -17.97 -14.72 3.35
C GLY A 211 -18.23 -13.29 2.87
N GLY A 212 -17.29 -12.39 3.07
CA GLY A 212 -17.43 -10.96 2.73
C GLY A 212 -17.63 -10.67 1.24
N LEU A 213 -17.05 -11.49 0.35
CA LEU A 213 -17.22 -11.30 -1.09
C LEU A 213 -18.63 -11.68 -1.56
N ARG A 214 -19.34 -12.59 -0.88
CA ARG A 214 -20.72 -12.96 -1.22
C ARG A 214 -21.68 -11.80 -1.00
N ALA A 215 -21.53 -11.05 0.08
CA ALA A 215 -22.35 -9.86 0.34
C ALA A 215 -22.15 -8.82 -0.77
N VAL A 216 -20.91 -8.58 -1.18
CA VAL A 216 -20.58 -7.65 -2.28
C VAL A 216 -21.15 -8.16 -3.61
N ALA A 217 -21.05 -9.46 -3.89
CA ALA A 217 -21.61 -10.08 -5.10
C ALA A 217 -23.16 -10.05 -5.15
N SER A 218 -23.80 -9.77 -4.02
CA SER A 218 -25.25 -9.58 -3.93
C SER A 218 -25.66 -8.12 -3.72
N SER A 219 -24.70 -7.21 -3.72
CA SER A 219 -24.93 -5.77 -3.51
C SER A 219 -25.57 -5.13 -4.77
N PRO A 220 -26.14 -3.92 -4.63
CA PRO A 220 -26.72 -3.20 -5.77
C PRO A 220 -25.76 -2.97 -6.96
N TYR A 221 -24.44 -3.01 -6.71
CA TYR A 221 -23.41 -2.81 -7.73
C TYR A 221 -22.73 -4.10 -8.20
N ALA A 222 -23.29 -5.28 -7.90
CA ALA A 222 -22.70 -6.58 -8.25
C ALA A 222 -22.33 -6.67 -9.73
N GLY A 223 -23.26 -6.28 -10.64
CA GLY A 223 -22.99 -6.31 -12.09
C GLY A 223 -21.88 -5.34 -12.54
N LEU A 224 -21.75 -4.18 -11.89
CA LEU A 224 -20.65 -3.24 -12.14
C LEU A 224 -19.29 -3.82 -11.73
N LEU A 225 -19.26 -4.66 -10.69
CA LEU A 225 -18.05 -5.15 -10.01
C LEU A 225 -17.70 -6.60 -10.39
N GLU A 226 -18.43 -7.23 -11.32
CA GLU A 226 -18.25 -8.65 -11.67
C GLU A 226 -16.80 -8.99 -12.00
N GLY A 227 -16.17 -8.24 -12.90
CA GLY A 227 -14.76 -8.46 -13.27
C GLY A 227 -13.76 -8.21 -12.13
N ASP A 228 -14.03 -7.24 -11.25
CA ASP A 228 -13.20 -6.95 -10.08
C ASP A 228 -13.31 -8.08 -9.03
N LEU A 229 -14.52 -8.62 -8.84
CA LEU A 229 -14.76 -9.76 -7.95
C LEU A 229 -14.14 -11.05 -8.50
N GLU A 230 -14.26 -11.33 -9.80
CA GLU A 230 -13.60 -12.47 -10.44
C GLU A 230 -12.08 -12.38 -10.30
N HIS A 231 -11.50 -11.18 -10.48
CA HIS A 231 -10.08 -10.96 -10.31
C HIS A 231 -9.64 -11.28 -8.86
N LEU A 232 -10.39 -10.79 -7.88
CA LEU A 232 -10.11 -11.04 -6.47
C LEU A 232 -10.25 -12.52 -6.11
N HIS A 233 -11.30 -13.22 -6.59
CA HIS A 233 -11.46 -14.66 -6.41
C HIS A 233 -10.28 -15.45 -6.99
N ARG A 234 -9.84 -15.09 -8.19
CA ARG A 234 -8.70 -15.73 -8.86
C ARG A 234 -7.41 -15.53 -8.08
N ALA A 235 -7.19 -14.32 -7.54
CA ALA A 235 -6.04 -14.04 -6.68
C ALA A 235 -6.05 -14.90 -5.41
N ILE A 236 -7.21 -15.06 -4.75
CA ILE A 236 -7.36 -15.92 -3.58
C ILE A 236 -7.01 -17.37 -3.93
N GLN A 237 -7.59 -17.92 -4.99
CA GLN A 237 -7.34 -19.30 -5.42
C GLN A 237 -5.86 -19.60 -5.70
N VAL A 238 -5.12 -18.60 -6.22
CA VAL A 238 -3.68 -18.72 -6.47
C VAL A 238 -2.86 -18.61 -5.19
N LEU A 239 -3.28 -17.77 -4.25
CA LEU A 239 -2.49 -17.47 -3.05
C LEU A 239 -2.72 -18.47 -1.91
N GLU A 240 -3.95 -18.95 -1.71
CA GLU A 240 -4.28 -19.90 -0.62
C GLU A 240 -3.35 -21.12 -0.55
N PRO A 241 -3.08 -21.85 -1.66
CA PRO A 241 -2.19 -23.00 -1.65
C PRO A 241 -0.70 -22.65 -1.44
N LEU A 242 -0.33 -21.37 -1.55
CA LEU A 242 1.03 -20.89 -1.42
C LEU A 242 1.31 -20.27 -0.04
N MET A 243 0.31 -20.22 0.85
CA MET A 243 0.45 -19.59 2.16
C MET A 243 1.52 -20.30 3.00
N PRO A 244 2.58 -19.59 3.45
CA PRO A 244 3.56 -20.16 4.36
C PRO A 244 2.93 -20.48 5.72
N GLU A 245 3.55 -21.44 6.44
CA GLU A 245 3.15 -21.74 7.81
C GLU A 245 3.20 -20.47 8.69
N GLY A 246 2.17 -20.27 9.48
CA GLY A 246 2.05 -19.12 10.37
C GLY A 246 1.55 -17.82 9.72
N LEU A 247 1.42 -17.77 8.39
CA LEU A 247 0.81 -16.63 7.68
C LEU A 247 -0.65 -16.95 7.33
N THR A 248 -1.57 -16.03 7.62
CA THR A 248 -2.99 -16.17 7.32
C THR A 248 -3.40 -15.23 6.19
N LEU A 249 -4.15 -15.74 5.22
CA LEU A 249 -4.79 -14.88 4.20
C LEU A 249 -6.10 -14.33 4.77
N ARG A 250 -6.28 -13.02 4.68
CA ARG A 250 -7.52 -12.32 5.05
C ARG A 250 -8.01 -11.50 3.87
N VAL A 251 -9.26 -11.66 3.48
CA VAL A 251 -9.89 -10.81 2.47
C VAL A 251 -10.65 -9.70 3.17
N ASP A 252 -10.43 -8.46 2.75
CA ASP A 252 -11.09 -7.28 3.29
C ASP A 252 -11.66 -6.41 2.17
N PRO A 253 -12.94 -6.60 1.80
CA PRO A 253 -13.59 -5.82 0.76
C PRO A 253 -13.70 -4.32 1.10
N ALA A 254 -13.69 -3.99 2.38
CA ALA A 254 -13.73 -2.60 2.88
C ALA A 254 -12.34 -2.02 3.15
N ASP A 255 -11.26 -2.58 2.56
CA ASP A 255 -9.96 -1.90 2.59
C ASP A 255 -9.99 -0.65 1.68
N VAL A 256 -10.27 0.48 2.30
CA VAL A 256 -10.34 1.79 1.63
C VAL A 256 -9.07 2.63 1.79
N THR A 257 -8.03 2.08 2.44
CA THR A 257 -6.77 2.80 2.64
C THR A 257 -6.06 2.97 1.31
N GLY A 258 -5.74 4.22 0.97
CA GLY A 258 -5.13 4.53 -0.33
C GLY A 258 -6.07 4.43 -1.54
N ILE A 259 -7.39 4.38 -1.34
CA ILE A 259 -8.41 4.28 -2.41
C ILE A 259 -8.28 5.35 -3.50
N ARG A 260 -7.69 6.49 -3.17
CA ARG A 260 -7.43 7.56 -4.15
C ARG A 260 -6.27 7.24 -5.08
N PHE A 261 -5.35 6.43 -4.60
CA PHE A 261 -4.14 6.03 -5.32
C PHE A 261 -4.35 4.70 -6.05
N TYR A 262 -4.84 3.68 -5.33
CA TYR A 262 -5.04 2.35 -5.89
C TYR A 262 -6.24 2.27 -6.84
N THR A 263 -6.09 1.48 -7.90
CA THR A 263 -7.12 1.29 -8.94
C THR A 263 -7.66 -0.13 -9.00
N GLY A 264 -6.99 -1.09 -8.40
CA GLY A 264 -7.29 -2.52 -8.42
C GLY A 264 -7.03 -3.19 -7.08
N PRO A 265 -6.47 -4.42 -7.08
CA PRO A 265 -6.12 -5.14 -5.87
C PRO A 265 -5.21 -4.34 -4.94
N THR A 266 -5.43 -4.50 -3.64
CA THR A 266 -4.59 -3.95 -2.57
C THR A 266 -4.07 -5.08 -1.69
N LEU A 267 -2.84 -4.92 -1.20
CA LEU A 267 -2.12 -5.91 -0.41
C LEU A 267 -1.57 -5.24 0.85
N ARG A 268 -1.70 -5.91 2.01
CA ARG A 268 -1.10 -5.45 3.26
C ARG A 268 -0.56 -6.60 4.06
N LEU A 269 0.64 -6.46 4.59
CA LEU A 269 1.23 -7.41 5.52
C LEU A 269 1.16 -6.85 6.95
N TRP A 270 0.57 -7.61 7.85
CA TRP A 270 0.46 -7.30 9.27
C TRP A 270 1.23 -8.33 10.09
N ALA A 271 1.98 -7.89 11.10
CA ALA A 271 2.48 -8.80 12.13
C ALA A 271 1.39 -9.13 13.15
N PRO A 272 1.52 -10.23 13.91
CA PRO A 272 0.58 -10.58 14.98
C PRO A 272 0.48 -9.43 16.01
N GLY A 273 -0.73 -8.91 16.21
CA GLY A 273 -0.99 -7.83 17.17
C GLY A 273 -0.46 -6.45 16.78
N ALA A 274 0.05 -6.28 15.56
CA ALA A 274 0.47 -4.96 15.06
C ALA A 274 -0.74 -4.06 14.82
N GLN A 275 -0.59 -2.77 15.17
CA GLN A 275 -1.62 -1.75 14.93
C GLN A 275 -1.49 -1.10 13.55
N GLN A 276 -0.38 -1.30 12.89
CA GLN A 276 -0.09 -0.76 11.57
C GLN A 276 0.51 -1.84 10.68
N GLU A 277 0.20 -1.78 9.38
CA GLU A 277 0.78 -2.69 8.40
C GLU A 277 2.29 -2.49 8.26
N LEU A 278 3.02 -3.58 8.11
CA LEU A 278 4.48 -3.58 7.88
C LEU A 278 4.83 -3.36 6.41
N ALA A 279 3.98 -3.84 5.52
CA ALA A 279 4.09 -3.60 4.09
C ALA A 279 2.71 -3.29 3.50
N ALA A 280 2.68 -2.46 2.47
CA ALA A 280 1.48 -2.14 1.74
C ALA A 280 1.78 -1.97 0.25
N GLY A 281 0.83 -2.39 -0.59
CA GLY A 281 0.95 -2.30 -2.04
C GLY A 281 -0.38 -2.46 -2.74
N GLY A 282 -0.32 -2.51 -4.07
CA GLY A 282 -1.48 -2.70 -4.93
C GLY A 282 -1.26 -2.12 -6.31
N ARG A 283 -2.31 -2.14 -7.12
CA ARG A 283 -2.35 -1.58 -8.48
C ARG A 283 -2.71 -0.10 -8.47
N TYR A 284 -2.03 0.70 -9.31
CA TYR A 284 -2.24 2.16 -9.41
C TYR A 284 -2.09 2.65 -10.87
N ASP A 285 -3.01 2.30 -11.73
CA ASP A 285 -2.96 2.53 -13.17
C ASP A 285 -3.17 3.99 -13.61
N ARG A 286 -3.44 4.93 -12.68
CA ARG A 286 -3.67 6.35 -13.02
C ARG A 286 -2.40 7.18 -13.00
N LEU A 287 -1.38 6.75 -12.27
CA LEU A 287 -0.19 7.56 -12.01
C LEU A 287 0.59 7.90 -13.28
N TYR A 288 0.88 6.90 -14.11
CA TYR A 288 1.65 7.12 -15.34
C TYR A 288 0.88 7.87 -16.44
N PRO A 289 -0.42 7.59 -16.68
CA PRO A 289 -1.24 8.41 -17.57
C PRO A 289 -1.30 9.90 -17.19
N GLU A 290 -1.35 10.24 -15.92
CA GLU A 290 -1.27 11.63 -15.44
C GLU A 290 0.09 12.29 -15.75
N LEU A 291 1.12 11.48 -15.97
CA LEU A 291 2.47 11.90 -16.38
C LEU A 291 2.71 11.78 -17.90
N GLY A 292 1.66 11.49 -18.69
CA GLY A 292 1.70 11.40 -20.14
C GLY A 292 2.21 10.08 -20.70
N GLN A 293 2.32 9.02 -19.86
CA GLN A 293 2.73 7.68 -20.29
C GLN A 293 1.57 6.68 -20.15
N PRO A 294 1.26 5.88 -21.18
CA PRO A 294 0.16 4.93 -21.15
C PRO A 294 0.51 3.63 -20.41
N TRP A 295 1.19 3.73 -19.27
CA TRP A 295 1.69 2.58 -18.52
C TRP A 295 0.80 2.23 -17.34
N PHE A 296 0.79 0.94 -17.00
CA PHE A 296 0.10 0.35 -15.87
C PHE A 296 1.12 -0.08 -14.82
N ALA A 297 0.77 0.01 -13.55
CA ALA A 297 1.71 -0.34 -12.51
C ALA A 297 1.06 -0.98 -11.28
N ALA A 298 1.82 -1.89 -10.67
CA ALA A 298 1.56 -2.45 -9.36
C ALA A 298 2.87 -2.56 -8.60
N GLY A 299 2.84 -2.30 -7.31
CA GLY A 299 4.02 -2.36 -6.47
C GLY A 299 3.68 -2.47 -5.00
N PHE A 300 4.70 -2.65 -4.17
CA PHE A 300 4.55 -2.56 -2.72
C PHE A 300 5.78 -1.94 -2.08
N CYS A 301 5.60 -1.44 -0.87
CA CYS A 301 6.70 -1.00 -0.04
C CYS A 301 6.64 -1.65 1.36
N VAL A 302 7.81 -2.00 1.90
CA VAL A 302 8.03 -2.48 3.26
C VAL A 302 8.55 -1.33 4.11
N ARG A 303 7.89 -1.08 5.24
CA ARG A 303 8.19 0.03 6.14
C ARG A 303 9.16 -0.41 7.23
N LEU A 304 10.47 -0.30 6.96
CA LEU A 304 11.53 -0.75 7.86
C LEU A 304 11.49 -0.04 9.22
N SER A 305 11.10 1.23 9.25
CA SER A 305 10.94 1.96 10.52
C SER A 305 9.90 1.31 11.43
N ARG A 306 8.77 0.80 10.88
CA ARG A 306 7.75 0.07 11.65
C ARG A 306 8.25 -1.30 12.12
N LEU A 307 9.08 -1.96 11.31
CA LEU A 307 9.74 -3.21 11.71
C LEU A 307 10.69 -2.99 12.89
N LEU A 308 11.45 -1.90 12.89
CA LEU A 308 12.34 -1.53 14.01
C LEU A 308 11.54 -1.28 15.29
N ASP A 309 10.44 -0.54 15.22
CA ASP A 309 9.57 -0.29 16.36
C ASP A 309 8.96 -1.59 16.90
N LEU A 310 8.52 -2.46 15.99
CA LEU A 310 7.97 -3.77 16.34
C LEU A 310 9.03 -4.66 17.00
N ALA A 311 10.24 -4.74 16.44
CA ALA A 311 11.32 -5.53 17.00
C ALA A 311 11.80 -5.00 18.37
N GLY A 312 11.68 -3.70 18.61
CA GLY A 312 11.96 -3.10 19.90
C GLY A 312 10.92 -3.38 20.97
N THR A 313 9.64 -3.53 20.57
CA THR A 313 8.50 -3.75 21.47
C THR A 313 8.08 -5.20 21.59
N ARG A 314 8.29 -6.01 20.56
CA ARG A 314 7.85 -7.40 20.41
C ARG A 314 8.97 -8.27 19.79
N PRO A 315 10.16 -8.34 20.44
CA PRO A 315 11.30 -9.10 19.89
C PRO A 315 11.04 -10.58 19.68
N GLU A 316 10.07 -11.16 20.41
CA GLU A 316 9.66 -12.58 20.28
C GLU A 316 9.03 -12.90 18.92
N LEU A 317 8.59 -11.91 18.16
CA LEU A 317 8.05 -12.09 16.81
C LEU A 317 9.14 -12.31 15.76
N PHE A 318 10.39 -12.08 16.11
CA PHE A 318 11.51 -12.26 15.19
C PHE A 318 12.35 -13.48 15.58
N GLU A 319 12.90 -14.12 14.57
CA GLU A 319 13.91 -15.15 14.82
C GLU A 319 15.14 -14.52 15.48
N ARG A 320 15.74 -15.23 16.42
CA ARG A 320 17.03 -14.81 16.97
C ARG A 320 18.04 -14.90 15.83
N GLU A 321 18.77 -13.83 15.61
CA GLU A 321 19.95 -13.90 14.76
C GLU A 321 20.85 -15.04 15.24
N PRO A 322 21.30 -15.92 14.32
CA PRO A 322 22.18 -17.02 14.68
C PRO A 322 23.52 -16.54 15.28
#